data_c8f5c05c8ca116fd9e4ef06abe22a1d0
#
_entry.id   c8f5c05c8ca116fd9e4ef06abe22a1d0
#
_cell.length_a   1.000
_cell.length_b   1.000
_cell.length_c   1.000
_cell.angle_alpha   90.00
_cell.angle_beta   90.00
_cell.angle_gamma   90.00
#
_symmetry.space_group_name_H-M   'P 1'
#
loop_
_entity.id
_entity.type
_entity.pdbx_description
1 polymer ?
#
loop_
_entity_poly.entity_id
_entity_poly.type
_entity_poly.pdbx_seq_one_letter_code
_entity_poly.pdbx_strand_id
1 'polypeptide(L)'
;MANSDLVKDITDAHFASDVIAASDTVPVLVDFWAPWCGPCRTLGPAIESVVQSYGGKVKLVKINIDQNPHYAGQLGVKSIPAVFAFKNGQAVDGFMGALPASQIKAFVDKLVGRGSDSGDGVDKFLASAEESLSLDDIGGAAQSYAQVLQIDSANLKALVGLAHCYLKGDDIDKASELLAQIPD
;
A
#
# COMPACT_ATOMS: atom_id res chain seq x y z
N MET A 1 -0.13 9.86 -19.92
CA MET A 1 1.14 10.40 -19.36
C MET A 1 2.26 9.46 -19.73
N ALA A 2 3.39 9.99 -20.22
CA ALA A 2 4.45 9.16 -20.75
C ALA A 2 5.09 8.28 -19.67
N ASN A 3 5.40 7.05 -20.01
CA ASN A 3 5.98 6.01 -19.12
C ASN A 3 7.33 6.44 -18.48
N SER A 4 7.97 7.48 -19.03
CA SER A 4 9.25 8.04 -18.58
C SER A 4 9.19 8.88 -17.30
N ASP A 5 7.99 9.31 -16.90
CA ASP A 5 7.83 10.14 -15.68
C ASP A 5 7.64 9.31 -14.41
N LEU A 6 7.36 8.02 -14.53
CA LEU A 6 7.12 7.11 -13.42
C LEU A 6 8.39 6.39 -12.96
N VAL A 7 9.33 6.18 -13.88
CA VAL A 7 10.62 5.50 -13.62
C VAL A 7 11.74 6.39 -14.18
N LYS A 8 12.69 6.77 -13.33
CA LYS A 8 13.76 7.70 -13.69
C LYS A 8 15.08 7.29 -13.05
N ASP A 9 16.16 7.32 -13.82
CA ASP A 9 17.52 7.28 -13.28
C ASP A 9 17.90 8.68 -12.80
N ILE A 10 18.38 8.80 -11.57
CA ILE A 10 18.77 10.08 -10.97
C ILE A 10 20.19 10.04 -10.40
N THR A 11 20.74 11.23 -10.13
CA THR A 11 22.00 11.41 -9.43
C THR A 11 21.76 11.98 -8.03
N ASP A 12 22.80 11.97 -7.19
CA ASP A 12 22.77 12.58 -5.86
C ASP A 12 22.26 14.04 -5.89
N ALA A 13 22.60 14.80 -6.94
CA ALA A 13 22.15 16.20 -7.10
C ALA A 13 20.62 16.36 -7.24
N HIS A 14 19.94 15.34 -7.73
CA HIS A 14 18.48 15.36 -7.94
C HIS A 14 17.69 14.71 -6.82
N PHE A 15 18.34 14.14 -5.81
CA PHE A 15 17.67 13.41 -4.75
C PHE A 15 16.67 14.29 -3.96
N ALA A 16 17.07 15.53 -3.65
CA ALA A 16 16.21 16.45 -2.92
C ALA A 16 14.90 16.77 -3.69
N SER A 17 15.00 16.99 -5.00
CA SER A 17 13.83 17.32 -5.84
C SER A 17 13.00 16.09 -6.23
N ASP A 18 13.67 15.03 -6.69
CA ASP A 18 13.01 13.87 -7.30
C ASP A 18 12.60 12.79 -6.28
N VAL A 19 13.12 12.86 -5.05
CA VAL A 19 12.75 11.98 -3.94
C VAL A 19 12.07 12.74 -2.82
N ILE A 20 12.78 13.64 -2.14
CA ILE A 20 12.26 14.29 -0.94
C ILE A 20 11.02 15.12 -1.28
N ALA A 21 11.14 16.15 -2.12
CA ALA A 21 10.03 17.02 -2.47
C ALA A 21 8.93 16.28 -3.27
N ALA A 22 9.30 15.36 -4.17
CA ALA A 22 8.32 14.58 -4.93
C ALA A 22 7.48 13.67 -4.04
N SER A 23 8.05 13.17 -2.94
CA SER A 23 7.36 12.26 -2.00
C SER A 23 6.27 12.94 -1.15
N ASP A 24 6.21 14.27 -1.14
CA ASP A 24 5.11 15.03 -0.53
C ASP A 24 3.78 14.85 -1.29
N THR A 25 3.87 14.59 -2.60
CA THR A 25 2.70 14.44 -3.47
C THR A 25 2.36 12.97 -3.73
N VAL A 26 3.37 12.16 -4.01
CA VAL A 26 3.25 10.75 -4.40
C VAL A 26 4.40 9.96 -3.77
N PRO A 27 4.16 8.81 -3.13
CA PRO A 27 5.24 7.98 -2.64
C PRO A 27 6.29 7.67 -3.71
N VAL A 28 7.56 7.74 -3.32
CA VAL A 28 8.71 7.49 -4.20
C VAL A 28 9.51 6.30 -3.69
N LEU A 29 9.72 5.31 -4.55
CA LEU A 29 10.67 4.23 -4.33
C LEU A 29 12.04 4.64 -4.84
N VAL A 30 13.08 4.36 -4.05
CA VAL A 30 14.48 4.59 -4.43
C VAL A 30 15.18 3.24 -4.51
N ASP A 31 15.57 2.83 -5.71
CA ASP A 31 16.31 1.60 -5.97
C ASP A 31 17.82 1.92 -6.05
N PHE A 32 18.58 1.48 -5.06
CA PHE A 32 20.04 1.55 -5.05
C PHE A 32 20.61 0.31 -5.71
N TRP A 33 21.30 0.51 -6.84
CA TRP A 33 21.81 -0.56 -7.68
C TRP A 33 23.23 -0.27 -8.19
N ALA A 34 23.86 -1.27 -8.82
CA ALA A 34 25.10 -1.13 -9.57
C ALA A 34 25.14 -2.09 -10.76
N PRO A 35 25.94 -1.78 -11.83
CA PRO A 35 26.02 -2.61 -13.03
C PRO A 35 26.51 -4.04 -12.79
N TRP A 36 27.39 -4.22 -11.81
CA TRP A 36 27.97 -5.52 -11.43
C TRP A 36 27.05 -6.37 -10.54
N CYS A 37 25.95 -5.81 -10.05
CA CYS A 37 25.02 -6.47 -9.15
C CYS A 37 24.08 -7.40 -9.91
N GLY A 38 24.31 -8.70 -9.83
CA GLY A 38 23.45 -9.71 -10.46
C GLY A 38 21.98 -9.66 -10.02
N PRO A 39 21.67 -9.68 -8.69
CA PRO A 39 20.31 -9.59 -8.20
C PRO A 39 19.59 -8.30 -8.58
N CYS A 40 20.32 -7.17 -8.74
CA CYS A 40 19.73 -5.90 -9.19
C CYS A 40 19.15 -6.01 -10.62
N ARG A 41 19.79 -6.80 -11.48
CA ARG A 41 19.30 -7.03 -12.84
C ARG A 41 17.99 -7.82 -12.89
N THR A 42 17.70 -8.59 -11.85
CA THR A 42 16.43 -9.30 -11.70
C THR A 42 15.36 -8.40 -11.08
N LEU A 43 15.73 -7.63 -10.06
CA LEU A 43 14.82 -6.72 -9.35
C LEU A 43 14.36 -5.55 -10.24
N GLY A 44 15.27 -4.92 -10.99
CA GLY A 44 14.98 -3.72 -11.78
C GLY A 44 13.74 -3.87 -12.66
N PRO A 45 13.68 -4.81 -13.61
CA PRO A 45 12.50 -5.00 -14.45
C PRO A 45 11.23 -5.33 -13.66
N ALA A 46 11.34 -6.08 -12.56
CA ALA A 46 10.19 -6.46 -11.74
C ALA A 46 9.59 -5.26 -11.01
N ILE A 47 10.41 -4.42 -10.38
CA ILE A 47 9.93 -3.22 -9.67
C ILE A 47 9.42 -2.16 -10.64
N GLU A 48 10.06 -1.98 -11.80
CA GLU A 48 9.59 -1.08 -12.86
C GLU A 48 8.19 -1.48 -13.36
N SER A 49 7.99 -2.77 -13.66
CA SER A 49 6.70 -3.29 -14.11
C SER A 49 5.60 -3.10 -13.04
N VAL A 50 5.92 -3.37 -11.78
CA VAL A 50 4.96 -3.14 -10.68
C VAL A 50 4.62 -1.66 -10.59
N VAL A 51 5.58 -0.74 -10.51
CA VAL A 51 5.34 0.70 -10.41
C VAL A 51 4.49 1.23 -11.57
N GLN A 52 4.76 0.79 -12.80
CA GLN A 52 3.97 1.16 -13.96
C GLN A 52 2.50 0.73 -13.85
N SER A 53 2.22 -0.42 -13.24
CA SER A 53 0.86 -0.92 -13.03
C SER A 53 0.01 -0.06 -12.08
N TYR A 54 0.65 0.80 -11.28
CA TYR A 54 -0.05 1.72 -10.35
C TYR A 54 -0.44 3.06 -10.97
N GLY A 55 -0.10 3.32 -12.25
CA GLY A 55 -0.60 4.45 -13.01
C GLY A 55 -0.30 5.82 -12.41
N GLY A 56 0.87 5.99 -11.77
CA GLY A 56 1.31 7.25 -11.17
C GLY A 56 0.97 7.43 -9.69
N LYS A 57 0.42 6.42 -9.02
CA LYS A 57 0.19 6.42 -7.56
C LYS A 57 1.46 6.18 -6.74
N VAL A 58 2.53 5.79 -7.39
CA VAL A 58 3.88 5.61 -6.87
C VAL A 58 4.87 5.92 -7.98
N LYS A 59 6.03 6.46 -7.65
CA LYS A 59 7.15 6.70 -8.57
C LYS A 59 8.35 5.83 -8.17
N LEU A 60 9.23 5.58 -9.13
CA LEU A 60 10.49 4.88 -8.93
C LEU A 60 11.63 5.76 -9.41
N VAL A 61 12.62 5.96 -8.58
CA VAL A 61 13.92 6.49 -8.99
C VAL A 61 15.00 5.44 -8.78
N LYS A 62 15.97 5.40 -9.67
CA LYS A 62 17.08 4.46 -9.64
C LYS A 62 18.37 5.22 -9.47
N ILE A 63 19.22 4.77 -8.55
CA ILE A 63 20.50 5.41 -8.23
C ILE A 63 21.62 4.39 -8.34
N ASN A 64 22.54 4.64 -9.26
CA ASN A 64 23.78 3.86 -9.38
C ASN A 64 24.75 4.30 -8.28
N ILE A 65 25.01 3.43 -7.31
CA ILE A 65 25.86 3.73 -6.15
C ILE A 65 27.34 3.89 -6.49
N ASP A 66 27.82 3.37 -7.63
CA ASP A 66 29.20 3.56 -8.07
C ASP A 66 29.47 5.03 -8.45
N GLN A 67 28.44 5.72 -8.95
CA GLN A 67 28.52 7.12 -9.40
C GLN A 67 27.92 8.09 -8.38
N ASN A 68 27.01 7.61 -7.52
CA ASN A 68 26.21 8.42 -6.60
C ASN A 68 26.17 7.76 -5.21
N PRO A 69 27.29 7.75 -4.46
CA PRO A 69 27.39 7.05 -3.18
C PRO A 69 26.82 7.81 -2.00
N HIS A 70 26.52 9.11 -2.15
CA HIS A 70 26.21 9.99 -1.02
C HIS A 70 24.99 9.54 -0.23
N TYR A 71 23.83 9.42 -0.88
CA TYR A 71 22.59 9.04 -0.20
C TYR A 71 22.55 7.55 0.17
N ALA A 72 23.20 6.68 -0.60
CA ALA A 72 23.40 5.30 -0.18
C ALA A 72 24.15 5.21 1.16
N GLY A 73 25.18 6.03 1.33
CA GLY A 73 25.91 6.14 2.60
C GLY A 73 25.07 6.73 3.73
N GLN A 74 24.32 7.81 3.48
CA GLN A 74 23.47 8.44 4.50
C GLN A 74 22.34 7.52 4.99
N LEU A 75 21.74 6.74 4.09
CA LEU A 75 20.68 5.79 4.41
C LEU A 75 21.21 4.46 4.96
N GLY A 76 22.53 4.33 5.09
CA GLY A 76 23.14 3.13 5.65
C GLY A 76 23.01 1.88 4.78
N VAL A 77 22.99 2.05 3.45
CA VAL A 77 22.95 0.92 2.50
C VAL A 77 24.22 0.10 2.62
N LYS A 78 24.09 -1.11 3.17
CA LYS A 78 25.21 -2.05 3.37
C LYS A 78 25.35 -3.09 2.28
N SER A 79 24.27 -3.32 1.54
CA SER A 79 24.18 -4.30 0.45
C SER A 79 23.18 -3.85 -0.58
N ILE A 80 23.38 -4.26 -1.83
CA ILE A 80 22.46 -4.01 -2.95
C ILE A 80 21.95 -5.32 -3.56
N PRO A 81 20.74 -5.32 -4.13
CA PRO A 81 19.83 -4.18 -4.24
C PRO A 81 19.25 -3.76 -2.90
N ALA A 82 19.01 -2.47 -2.72
CA ALA A 82 18.31 -1.93 -1.57
C ALA A 82 17.27 -0.93 -2.06
N VAL A 83 16.03 -1.09 -1.63
CA VAL A 83 14.93 -0.23 -2.00
C VAL A 83 14.39 0.45 -0.76
N PHE A 84 14.27 1.79 -0.81
CA PHE A 84 13.67 2.61 0.23
C PHE A 84 12.41 3.28 -0.29
N ALA A 85 11.38 3.35 0.54
CA ALA A 85 10.14 4.07 0.26
C ALA A 85 10.12 5.40 0.99
N PHE A 86 9.92 6.48 0.24
CA PHE A 86 9.77 7.84 0.77
C PHE A 86 8.32 8.31 0.66
N LYS A 87 7.84 8.97 1.72
CA LYS A 87 6.53 9.59 1.79
C LYS A 87 6.60 10.81 2.71
N ASN A 88 6.04 11.94 2.27
CA ASN A 88 6.07 13.21 3.01
C ASN A 88 7.51 13.62 3.40
N GLY A 89 8.44 13.52 2.47
CA GLY A 89 9.85 13.89 2.67
C GLY A 89 10.69 12.94 3.52
N GLN A 90 10.14 11.82 3.98
CA GLN A 90 10.81 10.89 4.90
C GLN A 90 10.85 9.47 4.37
N ALA A 91 11.93 8.74 4.69
CA ALA A 91 11.98 7.31 4.48
C ALA A 91 11.04 6.61 5.49
N VAL A 92 10.03 5.90 4.99
CA VAL A 92 8.99 5.27 5.81
C VAL A 92 9.10 3.76 5.88
N ASP A 93 9.70 3.12 4.87
CA ASP A 93 9.87 1.66 4.81
C ASP A 93 10.98 1.32 3.81
N GLY A 94 11.39 0.06 3.74
CA GLY A 94 12.38 -0.41 2.77
C GLY A 94 12.63 -1.91 2.84
N PHE A 95 13.28 -2.45 1.83
CA PHE A 95 13.74 -3.83 1.81
C PHE A 95 15.11 -3.96 1.14
N MET A 96 15.80 -5.04 1.41
CA MET A 96 17.08 -5.39 0.83
C MET A 96 16.99 -6.73 0.10
N GLY A 97 17.75 -6.86 -0.99
CA GLY A 97 17.76 -8.05 -1.83
C GLY A 97 16.66 -8.04 -2.89
N ALA A 98 16.73 -9.00 -3.81
CA ALA A 98 15.74 -9.16 -4.85
C ALA A 98 14.48 -9.83 -4.30
N LEU A 99 13.33 -9.20 -4.53
CA LEU A 99 12.02 -9.75 -4.19
C LEU A 99 11.25 -10.14 -5.46
N PRO A 100 10.41 -11.18 -5.40
CA PRO A 100 9.49 -11.49 -6.49
C PRO A 100 8.42 -10.41 -6.65
N ALA A 101 7.87 -10.26 -7.86
CA ALA A 101 6.89 -9.22 -8.20
C ALA A 101 5.67 -9.18 -7.25
N SER A 102 5.22 -10.33 -6.74
CA SER A 102 4.12 -10.41 -5.78
C SER A 102 4.43 -9.72 -4.45
N GLN A 103 5.66 -9.86 -3.94
CA GLN A 103 6.09 -9.20 -2.70
C GLN A 103 6.35 -7.71 -2.92
N ILE A 104 6.90 -7.32 -4.07
CA ILE A 104 7.04 -5.91 -4.46
C ILE A 104 5.65 -5.26 -4.53
N LYS A 105 4.68 -5.96 -5.15
CA LYS A 105 3.29 -5.49 -5.23
C LYS A 105 2.69 -5.28 -3.83
N ALA A 106 2.82 -6.25 -2.94
CA ALA A 106 2.34 -6.12 -1.55
C ALA A 106 3.00 -4.95 -0.80
N PHE A 107 4.30 -4.74 -1.01
CA PHE A 107 5.03 -3.60 -0.45
C PHE A 107 4.48 -2.27 -0.96
N VAL A 108 4.24 -2.15 -2.28
CA VAL A 108 3.68 -0.95 -2.89
C VAL A 108 2.22 -0.75 -2.47
N ASP A 109 1.40 -1.80 -2.40
CA ASP A 109 0.01 -1.73 -1.91
C ASP A 109 -0.05 -1.10 -0.51
N LYS A 110 0.79 -1.58 0.41
CA LYS A 110 0.94 -0.99 1.75
C LYS A 110 1.32 0.50 1.70
N LEU A 111 2.27 0.86 0.85
CA LEU A 111 2.78 2.23 0.74
C LEU A 111 1.73 3.22 0.21
N VAL A 112 0.94 2.81 -0.79
CA VAL A 112 -0.11 3.64 -1.41
C VAL A 112 -1.46 3.58 -0.67
N GLY A 113 -1.51 2.86 0.46
CA GLY A 113 -2.74 2.68 1.24
C GLY A 113 -3.72 1.67 0.62
N ARG A 114 -3.25 0.84 -0.33
CA ARG A 114 -4.01 -0.31 -0.85
C ARG A 114 -3.71 -1.61 -0.09
N GLY A 115 -2.69 -1.59 0.74
CA GLY A 115 -2.18 -2.72 1.51
C GLY A 115 -1.95 -2.31 2.97
N SER A 116 -2.71 -1.36 3.50
CA SER A 116 -2.77 -1.21 4.95
C SER A 116 -3.50 -2.43 5.51
N ASP A 117 -3.16 -2.80 6.73
CA ASP A 117 -3.89 -3.74 7.59
C ASP A 117 -5.44 -3.62 7.54
N SER A 118 -5.96 -2.59 6.86
CA SER A 118 -7.36 -2.38 6.57
C SER A 118 -7.91 -3.24 5.42
N GLY A 119 -7.18 -3.46 4.31
CA GLY A 119 -7.73 -4.19 3.15
C GLY A 119 -7.79 -5.70 3.38
N ASP A 120 -6.69 -6.30 3.81
CA ASP A 120 -6.67 -7.75 4.11
C ASP A 120 -7.52 -8.09 5.34
N GLY A 121 -7.54 -7.20 6.35
CA GLY A 121 -8.43 -7.29 7.50
C GLY A 121 -9.89 -7.06 7.12
N VAL A 122 -10.19 -6.02 6.33
CA VAL A 122 -11.55 -5.69 5.86
C VAL A 122 -12.12 -6.82 5.01
N ASP A 123 -11.40 -7.30 3.98
CA ASP A 123 -11.86 -8.37 3.12
C ASP A 123 -12.04 -9.68 3.87
N LYS A 124 -11.14 -10.00 4.80
CA LYS A 124 -11.22 -11.17 5.67
C LYS A 124 -12.45 -11.11 6.60
N PHE A 125 -12.69 -9.96 7.23
CA PHE A 125 -13.85 -9.78 8.10
C PHE A 125 -15.15 -9.71 7.31
N LEU A 126 -15.18 -9.12 6.10
CA LEU A 126 -16.33 -9.18 5.21
C LEU A 126 -16.67 -10.61 4.80
N ALA A 127 -15.65 -11.40 4.41
CA ALA A 127 -15.85 -12.81 4.07
C ALA A 127 -16.35 -13.62 5.27
N SER A 128 -15.79 -13.39 6.46
CA SER A 128 -16.25 -14.01 7.71
C SER A 128 -17.69 -13.64 8.05
N ALA A 129 -18.09 -12.39 7.82
CA ALA A 129 -19.45 -11.93 8.04
C ALA A 129 -20.44 -12.60 7.06
N GLU A 130 -20.07 -12.71 5.79
CA GLU A 130 -20.87 -13.41 4.77
C GLU A 130 -21.02 -14.90 5.09
N GLU A 131 -19.94 -15.55 5.54
CA GLU A 131 -19.97 -16.94 5.98
C GLU A 131 -20.90 -17.13 7.19
N SER A 132 -20.77 -16.28 8.23
CA SER A 132 -21.66 -16.30 9.40
C SER A 132 -23.13 -16.10 9.02
N LEU A 133 -23.45 -15.19 8.10
CA LEU A 133 -24.81 -15.01 7.58
C LEU A 133 -25.32 -16.26 6.86
N SER A 134 -24.47 -16.96 6.12
CA SER A 134 -24.85 -18.20 5.43
C SER A 134 -25.18 -19.34 6.39
N LEU A 135 -24.62 -19.30 7.60
CA LEU A 135 -24.86 -20.23 8.71
C LEU A 135 -25.97 -19.75 9.68
N ASP A 136 -26.65 -18.64 9.35
CA ASP A 136 -27.66 -17.97 10.19
C ASP A 136 -27.12 -17.49 11.56
N ASP A 137 -25.78 -17.36 11.65
CA ASP A 137 -25.11 -16.77 12.82
C ASP A 137 -25.07 -15.23 12.72
N ILE A 138 -26.21 -14.62 13.08
CA ILE A 138 -26.39 -13.16 13.02
C ILE A 138 -25.42 -12.45 13.97
N GLY A 139 -25.10 -13.05 15.14
CA GLY A 139 -24.18 -12.48 16.11
C GLY A 139 -22.73 -12.43 15.60
N GLY A 140 -22.25 -13.52 15.02
CA GLY A 140 -20.92 -13.60 14.41
C GLY A 140 -20.76 -12.66 13.21
N ALA A 141 -21.82 -12.56 12.38
CA ALA A 141 -21.85 -11.61 11.27
C ALA A 141 -21.77 -10.15 11.76
N ALA A 142 -22.58 -9.78 12.75
CA ALA A 142 -22.57 -8.43 13.32
C ALA A 142 -21.21 -8.07 13.90
N GLN A 143 -20.55 -8.99 14.60
CA GLN A 143 -19.22 -8.79 15.14
C GLN A 143 -18.18 -8.54 14.04
N SER A 144 -18.22 -9.33 12.97
CA SER A 144 -17.30 -9.20 11.84
C SER A 144 -17.50 -7.88 11.09
N TYR A 145 -18.74 -7.46 10.82
CA TYR A 145 -19.01 -6.14 10.24
C TYR A 145 -18.59 -4.99 11.17
N ALA A 146 -18.77 -5.10 12.48
CA ALA A 146 -18.30 -4.11 13.43
C ALA A 146 -16.77 -3.97 13.42
N GLN A 147 -16.03 -5.06 13.24
CA GLN A 147 -14.57 -5.02 13.07
C GLN A 147 -14.15 -4.30 11.78
N VAL A 148 -14.90 -4.50 10.69
CA VAL A 148 -14.67 -3.72 9.45
C VAL A 148 -14.84 -2.23 9.72
N LEU A 149 -15.88 -1.82 10.44
CA LEU A 149 -16.15 -0.41 10.73
C LEU A 149 -15.14 0.23 11.70
N GLN A 150 -14.44 -0.56 12.51
CA GLN A 150 -13.30 -0.08 13.31
C GLN A 150 -12.09 0.24 12.43
N ILE A 151 -11.92 -0.44 11.30
CA ILE A 151 -10.82 -0.24 10.36
C ILE A 151 -11.18 0.84 9.34
N ASP A 152 -12.39 0.78 8.79
CA ASP A 152 -12.94 1.67 7.76
C ASP A 152 -14.39 2.03 8.14
N SER A 153 -14.54 3.13 8.88
CA SER A 153 -15.82 3.59 9.41
C SER A 153 -16.85 3.99 8.33
N ALA A 154 -16.42 4.22 7.10
CA ALA A 154 -17.26 4.56 5.97
C ALA A 154 -17.51 3.37 5.02
N ASN A 155 -17.15 2.16 5.41
CA ASN A 155 -17.32 0.98 4.58
C ASN A 155 -18.81 0.66 4.36
N LEU A 156 -19.29 0.89 3.14
CA LEU A 156 -20.70 0.76 2.80
C LEU A 156 -21.23 -0.66 2.98
N LYS A 157 -20.43 -1.68 2.61
CA LYS A 157 -20.80 -3.10 2.80
C LYS A 157 -21.00 -3.43 4.27
N ALA A 158 -20.11 -2.94 5.13
CA ALA A 158 -20.18 -3.19 6.57
C ALA A 158 -21.33 -2.43 7.24
N LEU A 159 -21.58 -1.17 6.85
CA LEU A 159 -22.72 -0.38 7.36
C LEU A 159 -24.05 -1.07 7.03
N VAL A 160 -24.24 -1.45 5.77
CA VAL A 160 -25.46 -2.13 5.32
C VAL A 160 -25.58 -3.52 5.95
N GLY A 161 -24.49 -4.29 6.00
CA GLY A 161 -24.47 -5.63 6.59
C GLY A 161 -24.79 -5.62 8.09
N LEU A 162 -24.22 -4.69 8.85
CA LEU A 162 -24.48 -4.55 10.27
C LEU A 162 -25.92 -4.06 10.54
N ALA A 163 -26.42 -3.12 9.74
CA ALA A 163 -27.81 -2.69 9.82
C ALA A 163 -28.79 -3.87 9.56
N HIS A 164 -28.48 -4.72 8.58
CA HIS A 164 -29.27 -5.93 8.34
C HIS A 164 -29.24 -6.90 9.55
N CYS A 165 -28.09 -7.07 10.21
CA CYS A 165 -28.00 -7.88 11.42
C CYS A 165 -28.88 -7.32 12.54
N TYR A 166 -28.89 -5.99 12.75
CA TYR A 166 -29.75 -5.35 13.75
C TYR A 166 -31.25 -5.50 13.42
N LEU A 167 -31.65 -5.37 12.14
CA LEU A 167 -33.02 -5.61 11.73
C LEU A 167 -33.47 -7.05 11.98
N LYS A 168 -32.61 -8.03 11.76
CA LYS A 168 -32.89 -9.44 12.11
C LYS A 168 -32.97 -9.69 13.61
N GLY A 169 -32.32 -8.85 14.42
CA GLY A 169 -32.41 -8.87 15.88
C GLY A 169 -33.50 -7.96 16.48
N ASP A 170 -34.43 -7.44 15.64
CA ASP A 170 -35.51 -6.51 16.02
C ASP A 170 -35.02 -5.16 16.64
N ASP A 171 -33.72 -4.79 16.43
CA ASP A 171 -33.16 -3.52 16.89
C ASP A 171 -33.22 -2.46 15.77
N ILE A 172 -34.44 -1.97 15.52
CA ILE A 172 -34.72 -1.03 14.41
C ILE A 172 -34.00 0.32 14.63
N ASP A 173 -33.86 0.75 15.88
CA ASP A 173 -33.26 2.04 16.20
C ASP A 173 -31.77 2.07 15.79
N LYS A 174 -31.00 1.06 16.15
CA LYS A 174 -29.59 0.95 15.76
C LYS A 174 -29.42 0.77 14.25
N ALA A 175 -30.29 0.02 13.60
CA ALA A 175 -30.25 -0.12 12.14
C ALA A 175 -30.45 1.24 11.45
N SER A 176 -31.41 2.05 11.92
CA SER A 176 -31.69 3.38 11.39
C SER A 176 -30.51 4.35 11.59
N GLU A 177 -29.87 4.33 12.78
CA GLU A 177 -28.69 5.16 13.08
C GLU A 177 -27.51 4.82 12.16
N LEU A 178 -27.29 3.54 11.85
CA LEU A 178 -26.24 3.12 10.94
C LEU A 178 -26.51 3.55 9.49
N LEU A 179 -27.74 3.38 9.02
CA LEU A 179 -28.12 3.76 7.67
C LEU A 179 -28.08 5.27 7.45
N ALA A 180 -28.31 6.07 8.51
CA ALA A 180 -28.18 7.53 8.45
C ALA A 180 -26.71 8.01 8.28
N GLN A 181 -25.71 7.15 8.48
CA GLN A 181 -24.31 7.47 8.25
C GLN A 181 -23.89 7.29 6.79
N ILE A 182 -24.74 6.71 5.94
CA ILE A 182 -24.47 6.51 4.52
C ILE A 182 -24.69 7.84 3.80
N PRO A 183 -23.66 8.43 3.15
CA PRO A 183 -23.83 9.66 2.37
C PRO A 183 -24.71 9.41 1.13
N ASP A 184 -25.48 10.44 0.75
CA ASP A 184 -26.31 10.46 -0.46
C ASP A 184 -25.50 10.29 -1.76
#